data_e5abe6c0e9f9375ce85bf807949c166b
#
_entry.id   e5abe6c0e9f9375ce85bf807949c166b
#
_cell.length_a   1.000
_cell.length_b   1.000
_cell.length_c   1.000
_cell.angle_alpha   90.00
_cell.angle_beta   90.00
_cell.angle_gamma   90.00
#
_symmetry.space_group_name_H-M   'P 1'
#
loop_
_entity.id
_entity.type
_entity.pdbx_description
1 polymer ?
#
loop_
_entity_poly.entity_id
_entity_poly.type
_entity_poly.pdbx_seq_one_letter_code
_entity_poly.pdbx_strand_id
1 'polypeptide(L)'
;DILCETQHYNTVLNAIYKCASESVLEDGGERYDVYPDTNGSQKITLVEMWRDIDSLEQHKSLPHYLQLQASLEDRVLSVDIQTARVF
;
A
#
# COMPACT_ATOMS: atom_id res chain seq x y z
N ASP A 1 -0.51 -7.95 -1.90
CA ASP A 1 -1.95 -8.06 -2.13
C ASP A 1 -2.75 -7.83 -0.86
N ILE A 2 -3.78 -7.06 -0.95
CA ILE A 2 -4.68 -6.77 0.16
C ILE A 2 -6.07 -7.27 -0.22
N LEU A 3 -6.61 -8.19 0.58
CA LEU A 3 -7.96 -8.69 0.39
C LEU A 3 -8.87 -8.04 1.44
N CYS A 4 -9.85 -7.27 0.99
CA CYS A 4 -10.71 -6.48 1.86
C CYS A 4 -12.06 -7.15 2.09
N GLU A 5 -12.69 -6.87 3.23
CA GLU A 5 -14.11 -7.11 3.37
C GLU A 5 -14.88 -6.19 2.44
N THR A 6 -15.95 -6.71 1.82
CA THR A 6 -16.72 -5.97 0.82
C THR A 6 -17.19 -4.61 1.32
N GLN A 7 -17.68 -4.55 2.54
CA GLN A 7 -18.24 -3.32 3.13
C GLN A 7 -17.17 -2.26 3.38
N HIS A 8 -15.89 -2.64 3.42
CA HIS A 8 -14.78 -1.71 3.70
C HIS A 8 -13.93 -1.41 2.47
N TYR A 9 -14.28 -1.98 1.31
CA TYR A 9 -13.44 -1.90 0.12
C TYR A 9 -13.12 -0.46 -0.29
N ASN A 10 -14.12 0.40 -0.41
CA ASN A 10 -13.90 1.79 -0.83
C ASN A 10 -13.08 2.58 0.19
N THR A 11 -13.32 2.36 1.47
CA THR A 11 -12.55 3.01 2.54
C THR A 11 -11.08 2.63 2.47
N VAL A 12 -10.81 1.33 2.30
CA VAL A 12 -9.45 0.82 2.20
C VAL A 12 -8.77 1.32 0.92
N LEU A 13 -9.46 1.26 -0.20
CA LEU A 13 -8.91 1.72 -1.48
C LEU A 13 -8.54 3.20 -1.44
N ASN A 14 -9.39 4.04 -0.88
CA ASN A 14 -9.11 5.46 -0.73
C ASN A 14 -7.91 5.72 0.19
N ALA A 15 -7.79 4.97 1.28
CA ALA A 15 -6.64 5.06 2.18
C ALA A 15 -5.34 4.69 1.47
N ILE A 16 -5.38 3.65 0.62
CA ILE A 16 -4.22 3.23 -0.16
C ILE A 16 -3.82 4.31 -1.16
N TYR A 17 -4.76 4.89 -1.89
CA TYR A 17 -4.46 5.97 -2.84
C TYR A 17 -3.84 7.18 -2.15
N LYS A 18 -4.34 7.54 -0.97
CA LYS A 18 -3.78 8.64 -0.20
C LYS A 18 -2.33 8.35 0.20
N CYS A 19 -2.05 7.16 0.69
CA CYS A 19 -0.69 6.75 1.03
C CYS A 19 0.21 6.75 -0.21
N ALA A 20 -0.29 6.25 -1.34
CA ALA A 20 0.46 6.20 -2.59
C ALA A 20 0.88 7.60 -3.06
N SER A 21 -0.04 8.56 -3.01
CA SER A 21 0.23 9.92 -3.48
C SER A 21 1.32 10.61 -2.67
N GLU A 22 1.44 10.29 -1.39
CA GLU A 22 2.49 10.84 -0.54
C GLU A 22 3.79 10.04 -0.61
N SER A 23 3.69 8.72 -0.81
CA SER A 23 4.86 7.84 -0.86
C SER A 23 5.75 8.13 -2.05
N VAL A 24 5.19 8.49 -3.21
CA VAL A 24 5.99 8.82 -4.39
C VAL A 24 6.75 10.14 -4.24
N LEU A 25 6.40 10.95 -3.25
CA LEU A 25 7.11 12.20 -2.95
C LEU A 25 8.25 12.00 -1.96
N GLU A 26 8.37 10.81 -1.35
CA GLU A 26 9.46 10.53 -0.42
C GLU A 26 10.79 10.43 -1.15
N ASP A 27 11.85 10.85 -0.48
CA ASP A 27 13.21 10.61 -0.98
C ASP A 27 13.45 9.10 -1.04
N GLY A 28 13.82 8.61 -2.21
CA GLY A 28 14.00 7.18 -2.43
C GLY A 28 12.74 6.43 -2.83
N GLY A 29 11.58 7.07 -2.84
CA GLY A 29 10.35 6.49 -3.37
C GLY A 29 10.33 6.60 -4.89
N GLU A 30 10.45 5.48 -5.59
CA GLU A 30 10.56 5.47 -7.05
C GLU A 30 9.25 5.09 -7.73
N ARG A 31 8.47 4.21 -7.11
CA ARG A 31 7.21 3.76 -7.68
C ARG A 31 6.26 3.31 -6.57
N TYR A 32 4.99 3.65 -6.72
CA TYR A 32 3.95 3.16 -5.83
C TYR A 32 2.66 3.10 -6.64
N ASP A 33 2.37 1.94 -7.20
CA ASP A 33 1.21 1.73 -8.07
C ASP A 33 0.15 0.91 -7.36
N VAL A 34 -1.10 1.26 -7.59
CA VAL A 34 -2.26 0.62 -6.99
C VAL A 34 -3.09 -0.02 -8.10
N TYR A 35 -3.29 -1.33 -8.00
CA TYR A 35 -4.04 -2.10 -8.99
C TYR A 35 -5.24 -2.78 -8.33
N PRO A 36 -6.42 -2.14 -8.36
CA PRO A 36 -7.66 -2.83 -7.97
C PRO A 36 -7.94 -3.96 -8.96
N ASP A 37 -8.46 -5.07 -8.46
CA ASP A 37 -8.83 -6.17 -9.34
C ASP A 37 -10.06 -5.80 -10.17
N THR A 38 -10.00 -6.07 -11.48
CA THR A 38 -11.07 -5.69 -12.41
C THR A 38 -12.14 -6.79 -12.58
N ASN A 39 -11.95 -7.97 -12.00
CA ASN A 39 -12.87 -9.08 -12.16
C ASN A 39 -13.89 -9.23 -11.02
N GLY A 40 -14.07 -8.19 -10.23
CA GLY A 40 -15.08 -8.17 -9.18
C GLY A 40 -14.63 -8.73 -7.83
N SER A 41 -13.38 -9.15 -7.69
CA SER A 41 -12.85 -9.53 -6.39
C SER A 41 -12.56 -8.29 -5.54
N GLN A 42 -12.42 -8.48 -4.25
CA GLN A 42 -12.10 -7.38 -3.31
C GLN A 42 -10.58 -7.27 -3.07
N LYS A 43 -9.80 -7.69 -4.06
CA LYS A 43 -8.34 -7.72 -3.99
C LYS A 43 -7.74 -6.45 -4.57
N ILE A 44 -6.74 -5.92 -3.87
CA ILE A 44 -5.97 -4.76 -4.33
C ILE A 44 -4.49 -5.15 -4.31
N THR A 45 -3.82 -4.96 -5.44
CA THR A 45 -2.40 -5.23 -5.57
C THR A 45 -1.61 -3.93 -5.54
N LEU A 46 -0.59 -3.86 -4.71
CA LEU A 46 0.33 -2.73 -4.65
C LEU A 46 1.67 -3.14 -5.25
N VAL A 47 2.23 -2.27 -6.08
CA VAL A 47 3.59 -2.44 -6.60
C VAL A 47 4.40 -1.23 -6.19
N GLU A 48 5.42 -1.47 -5.37
CA GLU A 48 6.26 -0.40 -4.82
C GLU A 48 7.72 -0.65 -5.21
N MET A 49 8.42 0.43 -5.54
CA MET A 49 9.86 0.40 -5.79
C MET A 49 10.53 1.46 -4.95
N TRP A 50 11.58 1.06 -4.23
CA TRP A 50 12.34 1.94 -3.35
C TRP A 50 13.81 1.88 -3.75
N ARG A 51 14.49 3.03 -3.66
CA ARG A 51 15.90 3.14 -4.05
C ARG A 51 16.79 2.17 -3.28
N ASP A 52 16.50 1.98 -1.99
CA ASP A 52 17.27 1.08 -1.11
C ASP A 52 16.40 0.66 0.09
N ILE A 53 16.93 -0.24 0.89
CA ILE A 53 16.24 -0.74 2.09
C ILE A 53 16.03 0.38 3.12
N ASP A 54 16.99 1.28 3.26
CA ASP A 54 16.88 2.38 4.22
C ASP A 54 15.71 3.31 3.87
N SER A 55 15.49 3.59 2.59
CA SER A 55 14.35 4.38 2.14
C SER A 55 13.02 3.71 2.46
N LEU A 56 12.93 2.40 2.28
CA LEU A 56 11.74 1.63 2.64
C LEU A 56 11.50 1.66 4.16
N GLU A 57 12.55 1.50 4.95
CA GLU A 57 12.42 1.53 6.41
C GLU A 57 11.99 2.91 6.90
N GLN A 58 12.50 3.98 6.31
CA GLN A 58 12.05 5.34 6.61
C GLN A 58 10.57 5.54 6.27
N HIS A 59 10.14 5.01 5.11
CA HIS A 59 8.73 5.04 4.70
C HIS A 59 7.82 4.48 5.80
N LYS A 60 8.20 3.37 6.41
CA LYS A 60 7.40 2.71 7.44
C LYS A 60 7.28 3.49 8.74
N SER A 61 8.06 4.53 8.93
CA SER A 61 7.98 5.40 10.12
C SER A 61 7.18 6.67 9.88
N LEU A 62 6.76 6.95 8.65
CA LEU A 62 6.12 8.20 8.28
C LEU A 62 4.61 8.17 8.55
N PRO A 63 4.00 9.35 8.79
CA PRO A 63 2.57 9.42 9.14
C PRO A 63 1.65 8.78 8.12
N HIS A 64 1.89 8.93 6.82
CA HIS A 64 1.00 8.37 5.80
C HIS A 64 1.03 6.84 5.78
N TYR A 65 2.18 6.22 6.07
CA TYR A 65 2.23 4.77 6.23
C TYR A 65 1.47 4.32 7.47
N LEU A 66 1.68 4.99 8.60
CA LEU A 66 1.02 4.65 9.86
C LEU A 66 -0.49 4.83 9.77
N GLN A 67 -0.94 5.88 9.06
CA GLN A 67 -2.36 6.10 8.82
C GLN A 67 -2.97 5.00 7.95
N LEU A 68 -2.24 4.54 6.94
CA LEU A 68 -2.70 3.42 6.12
C LEU A 68 -2.83 2.17 6.97
N GLN A 69 -1.85 1.83 7.79
CA GLN A 69 -1.92 0.66 8.66
C GLN A 69 -3.12 0.72 9.59
N ALA A 70 -3.39 1.89 10.17
CA ALA A 70 -4.57 2.08 11.02
C ALA A 70 -5.88 1.89 10.24
N SER A 71 -5.91 2.33 8.99
CA SER A 71 -7.09 2.17 8.13
C SER A 71 -7.32 0.73 7.70
N LEU A 72 -6.27 -0.09 7.63
CA LEU A 72 -6.40 -1.51 7.29
C LEU A 72 -6.86 -2.36 8.47
N GLU A 73 -6.57 -1.92 9.68
CA GLU A 73 -6.91 -2.67 10.89
C GLU A 73 -8.41 -2.93 10.96
N ASP A 74 -8.78 -4.20 11.20
CA ASP A 74 -10.16 -4.68 11.29
C ASP A 74 -11.00 -4.53 10.00
N ARG A 75 -10.39 -4.14 8.89
CA ARG A 75 -11.09 -3.94 7.60
C ARG A 75 -10.62 -4.86 6.50
N VAL A 76 -9.53 -5.58 6.70
CA VAL A 76 -8.99 -6.48 5.69
C VAL A 76 -9.02 -7.92 6.18
N LEU A 77 -9.20 -8.85 5.22
CA LEU A 77 -9.21 -10.29 5.51
C LEU A 77 -7.79 -10.84 5.50
N SER A 78 -6.93 -10.33 4.64
CA SER A 78 -5.54 -10.76 4.57
C SER A 78 -4.68 -9.68 3.93
N VAL A 79 -3.40 -9.69 4.28
CA VAL A 79 -2.37 -8.88 3.65
C VAL A 79 -1.22 -9.81 3.30
N ASP A 80 -0.86 -9.86 2.02
CA ASP A 80 0.28 -10.62 1.53
C ASP A 80 1.29 -9.64 0.93
N ILE A 81 2.46 -9.53 1.53
CA ILE A 81 3.48 -8.58 1.11
C ILE A 81 4.68 -9.35 0.58
N GLN A 82 5.06 -9.03 -0.66
CA GLN A 82 6.27 -9.53 -1.26
C GLN A 82 7.20 -8.36 -1.53
N THR A 83 8.44 -8.49 -1.08
CA THR A 83 9.47 -7.48 -1.30
C THR A 83 10.46 -8.01 -2.31
N ALA A 84 10.64 -7.26 -3.39
CA ALA A 84 11.63 -7.56 -4.42
C ALA A 84 12.70 -6.50 -4.45
N ARG A 85 13.94 -6.92 -4.67
CA ARG A 85 15.07 -6.02 -4.89
C ARG A 85 15.31 -5.89 -6.38
N VAL A 86 15.45 -4.65 -6.83
CA VAL A 86 15.88 -4.34 -8.19
C VAL A 86 17.35 -3.92 -8.12
N PHE A 87 18.16 -4.63 -8.84
CA PHE A 87 19.58 -4.30 -8.99
C PHE A 87 19.89 -4.00 -10.44
#